data_df35416eb506b83afbf2311a6e79127e
#
_entry.id   df35416eb506b83afbf2311a6e79127e
#
_cell.length_a   1.000
_cell.length_b   1.000
_cell.length_c   1.000
_cell.angle_alpha   90.00
_cell.angle_beta   90.00
_cell.angle_gamma   90.00
#
_symmetry.space_group_name_H-M   'P 1'
#
loop_
_entity.id
_entity.type
_entity.pdbx_description
1 polymer ?
#
loop_
_entity_poly.entity_id
_entity_poly.type
_entity_poly.pdbx_seq_one_letter_code
_entity_poly.pdbx_strand_id
1 'polypeptide(L)'
;MITIGYSTRKSNPQFSEYLKKTSGLKDVEVIEKVNNGEKSLSQVYNEIIQESSNDIVVLCHDDIYFEKDYWGKRLTEHFDKKKEFAILGVAGTKYYPSSGRWWDIPAEMVGQVYHQHNGKKWLSEYSKSVGSKIVETIIVDGLFISFHKERIKEKFDETVNGFHFYDTTFCLKNYLSGIKIGVVSNIPICHFSIGMTNDQWEKNRISFVEKFTDKLPIIIKSDTPTYEVNKNIPIVSVIIPIYNYGQQFEKTLESVFQSTYKNIEIVIVNDGSSDEYVLQKLESLSNQPNIKIINQENKGPSSARNNGVINSIGEFILPLDADDKIDPDYIQSCVNILKRNKTISPVYCDTNHVGQTQGIEQRPEWSMDRLIQGPFIVNCSMFHRDAFDKCGGYDTSLFGWEDYDLWIRMGKNGYKGQRIPKPLFTYFHHEKDGTVSTEANKNQKELYNKIINKNFKNEILI
;
A
#
# COMPACT_ATOMS: atom_id res chain seq x y z
N MET A 1 18.56 3.60 32.69
CA MET A 1 19.17 4.92 32.37
C MET A 1 19.23 5.09 30.87
N ILE A 2 19.03 6.30 30.35
CA ILE A 2 19.11 6.61 28.94
C ILE A 2 19.90 7.89 28.69
N THR A 3 20.54 7.99 27.53
CA THR A 3 21.07 9.25 27.00
C THR A 3 20.14 9.79 25.94
N ILE A 4 19.75 11.05 26.02
CA ILE A 4 18.97 11.75 25.00
C ILE A 4 19.87 12.76 24.33
N GLY A 5 20.03 12.68 23.01
CA GLY A 5 20.84 13.61 22.23
C GLY A 5 20.01 14.34 21.19
N TYR A 6 20.31 15.62 20.99
CA TYR A 6 19.72 16.40 19.91
C TYR A 6 20.68 17.45 19.37
N SER A 7 20.47 17.81 18.11
CA SER A 7 21.16 18.91 17.44
C SER A 7 20.23 20.12 17.37
N THR A 8 20.74 21.30 17.67
CA THR A 8 19.98 22.55 17.60
C THR A 8 20.81 23.68 17.04
N ARG A 9 20.18 24.68 16.45
CA ARG A 9 20.90 25.87 15.95
C ARG A 9 21.31 26.84 17.06
N LYS A 10 20.59 26.80 18.17
CA LYS A 10 20.83 27.66 19.34
C LYS A 10 20.56 26.87 20.60
N SER A 11 21.42 27.00 21.61
CA SER A 11 21.25 26.31 22.87
C SER A 11 19.86 26.52 23.46
N ASN A 12 19.23 25.41 23.91
CA ASN A 12 17.87 25.37 24.45
C ASN A 12 17.83 24.54 25.73
N PRO A 13 18.33 25.07 26.87
CA PRO A 13 18.29 24.37 28.14
C PRO A 13 16.88 24.01 28.61
N GLN A 14 15.87 24.79 28.21
CA GLN A 14 14.48 24.52 28.55
C GLN A 14 13.98 23.21 27.88
N PHE A 15 14.41 22.94 26.65
CA PHE A 15 14.09 21.70 25.98
C PHE A 15 14.79 20.50 26.66
N SER A 16 16.05 20.66 27.08
CA SER A 16 16.76 19.65 27.86
C SER A 16 16.02 19.29 29.14
N GLU A 17 15.56 20.28 29.88
CA GLU A 17 14.78 20.05 31.12
C GLU A 17 13.40 19.43 30.85
N TYR A 18 12.75 19.85 29.75
CA TYR A 18 11.50 19.25 29.27
C TYR A 18 11.68 17.75 29.01
N LEU A 19 12.72 17.36 28.26
CA LEU A 19 13.03 15.97 27.92
C LEU A 19 13.26 15.13 29.18
N LYS A 20 14.04 15.62 30.14
CA LYS A 20 14.26 14.95 31.45
C LYS A 20 12.94 14.74 32.19
N LYS A 21 12.16 15.80 32.35
CA LYS A 21 10.91 15.80 33.13
C LYS A 21 9.89 14.83 32.55
N THR A 22 9.67 14.86 31.22
CA THR A 22 8.63 14.05 30.55
C THR A 22 9.02 12.59 30.35
N SER A 23 10.32 12.27 30.42
CA SER A 23 10.80 10.89 30.29
C SER A 23 10.24 9.94 31.35
N GLY A 24 9.97 10.45 32.55
CA GLY A 24 9.53 9.65 33.71
C GLY A 24 10.63 8.79 34.32
N LEU A 25 11.88 9.04 33.99
CA LEU A 25 13.06 8.38 34.53
C LEU A 25 13.79 9.30 35.51
N LYS A 26 14.41 8.72 36.56
CA LYS A 26 15.15 9.49 37.59
C LYS A 26 16.50 9.98 37.04
N ASP A 27 17.18 9.12 36.31
CA ASP A 27 18.54 9.38 35.84
C ASP A 27 18.52 9.42 34.29
N VAL A 28 18.61 10.63 33.74
CA VAL A 28 18.60 10.90 32.28
C VAL A 28 19.76 11.84 31.97
N GLU A 29 20.65 11.36 31.15
CA GLU A 29 21.68 12.19 30.52
C GLU A 29 21.08 12.90 29.33
N VAL A 30 21.32 14.21 29.17
CA VAL A 30 20.94 14.95 27.98
C VAL A 30 22.19 15.61 27.37
N ILE A 31 22.45 15.34 26.12
CA ILE A 31 23.57 15.88 25.33
C ILE A 31 22.98 16.79 24.24
N GLU A 32 23.16 18.09 24.42
CA GLU A 32 22.81 19.11 23.43
C GLU A 32 24.04 19.42 22.55
N LYS A 33 23.87 19.42 21.22
CA LYS A 33 24.89 19.87 20.28
C LYS A 33 24.38 21.08 19.51
N VAL A 34 25.01 22.23 19.75
CA VAL A 34 24.77 23.43 18.93
C VAL A 34 25.50 23.25 17.60
N ASN A 35 24.76 23.29 16.50
CA ASN A 35 25.26 23.08 15.15
C ASN A 35 24.49 23.96 14.16
N ASN A 36 25.15 24.99 13.65
CA ASN A 36 24.57 25.93 12.68
C ASN A 36 24.82 25.50 11.22
N GLY A 37 25.04 24.21 11.01
CA GLY A 37 25.28 23.63 9.69
C GLY A 37 26.76 23.40 9.37
N GLU A 38 27.64 23.51 10.37
CA GLU A 38 29.06 23.22 10.23
C GLU A 38 29.35 21.74 10.04
N LYS A 39 28.49 20.89 10.65
CA LYS A 39 28.57 19.42 10.60
C LYS A 39 27.26 18.83 10.07
N SER A 40 27.36 17.70 9.39
CA SER A 40 26.19 16.89 9.05
C SER A 40 25.56 16.29 10.32
N LEU A 41 24.26 15.92 10.27
CA LEU A 41 23.63 15.24 11.40
C LEU A 41 24.29 13.90 11.70
N SER A 42 24.79 13.19 10.69
CA SER A 42 25.56 11.96 10.87
C SER A 42 26.77 12.16 11.77
N GLN A 43 27.53 13.23 11.56
CA GLN A 43 28.71 13.58 12.39
C GLN A 43 28.27 13.94 13.81
N VAL A 44 27.28 14.84 13.94
CA VAL A 44 26.78 15.28 15.26
C VAL A 44 26.26 14.09 16.07
N TYR A 45 25.50 13.19 15.45
CA TYR A 45 24.93 12.04 16.16
C TYR A 45 26.00 10.99 16.52
N ASN A 46 27.03 10.80 15.71
CA ASN A 46 28.17 9.96 16.09
C ASN A 46 28.93 10.54 17.29
N GLU A 47 29.11 11.88 17.38
CA GLU A 47 29.69 12.53 18.56
C GLU A 47 28.83 12.30 19.82
N ILE A 48 27.51 12.47 19.71
CA ILE A 48 26.59 12.18 20.83
C ILE A 48 26.71 10.73 21.26
N ILE A 49 26.75 9.77 20.34
CA ILE A 49 26.94 8.34 20.65
C ILE A 49 28.24 8.10 21.41
N GLN A 50 29.33 8.74 20.96
CA GLN A 50 30.64 8.62 21.60
C GLN A 50 30.65 9.19 23.01
N GLU A 51 29.98 10.30 23.26
CA GLU A 51 29.93 10.97 24.57
C GLU A 51 28.92 10.34 25.50
N SER A 52 27.93 9.58 24.99
CA SER A 52 26.87 8.99 25.78
C SER A 52 27.38 7.95 26.79
N SER A 53 26.98 8.09 28.05
CA SER A 53 27.36 7.19 29.15
C SER A 53 26.43 5.97 29.27
N ASN A 54 25.26 5.99 28.66
CA ASN A 54 24.25 4.93 28.78
C ASN A 54 24.17 4.05 27.53
N ASP A 55 23.71 2.80 27.70
CA ASP A 55 23.54 1.83 26.62
C ASP A 55 22.39 2.17 25.69
N ILE A 56 21.31 2.76 26.21
CA ILE A 56 20.18 3.19 25.42
C ILE A 56 20.37 4.67 25.07
N VAL A 57 20.46 4.94 23.79
CA VAL A 57 20.58 6.29 23.23
C VAL A 57 19.31 6.63 22.47
N VAL A 58 18.79 7.83 22.71
CA VAL A 58 17.67 8.42 21.98
C VAL A 58 18.19 9.65 21.25
N LEU A 59 18.00 9.69 19.95
CA LEU A 59 18.27 10.87 19.12
C LEU A 59 16.95 11.44 18.64
N CYS A 60 16.75 12.73 18.80
CA CYS A 60 15.51 13.37 18.39
C CYS A 60 15.75 14.77 17.81
N HIS A 61 14.75 15.27 17.09
CA HIS A 61 14.72 16.66 16.67
C HIS A 61 14.48 17.59 17.85
N ASP A 62 14.91 18.84 17.73
CA ASP A 62 14.70 19.87 18.76
C ASP A 62 13.35 20.59 18.67
N ASP A 63 12.51 20.21 17.72
CA ASP A 63 11.15 20.70 17.47
C ASP A 63 10.06 19.63 17.66
N ILE A 64 10.29 18.70 18.60
CA ILE A 64 9.30 17.68 18.97
C ILE A 64 8.71 17.93 20.36
N TYR A 65 7.51 17.36 20.56
CA TYR A 65 6.81 17.38 21.83
C TYR A 65 6.16 16.02 22.10
N PHE A 66 6.32 15.48 23.31
CA PHE A 66 5.67 14.23 23.71
C PHE A 66 4.27 14.50 24.21
N GLU A 67 3.27 13.89 23.61
CA GLU A 67 1.86 14.02 23.96
C GLU A 67 1.51 13.35 25.30
N LYS A 68 2.39 12.48 25.80
CA LYS A 68 2.22 11.77 27.06
C LYS A 68 3.54 11.67 27.82
N ASP A 69 3.50 12.02 29.09
CA ASP A 69 4.62 11.80 29.99
C ASP A 69 4.99 10.32 30.16
N TYR A 70 6.13 10.05 30.79
CA TYR A 70 6.69 8.71 30.99
C TYR A 70 7.06 7.96 29.73
N TRP A 71 7.33 8.65 28.64
CA TRP A 71 7.71 8.05 27.36
C TRP A 71 9.04 7.27 27.45
N GLY A 72 10.02 7.78 28.21
CA GLY A 72 11.32 7.12 28.41
C GLY A 72 11.17 5.81 29.19
N LYS A 73 10.28 5.78 30.20
CA LYS A 73 9.97 4.53 30.90
C LYS A 73 9.34 3.48 29.96
N ARG A 74 8.39 3.89 29.11
CA ARG A 74 7.81 2.98 28.10
C ARG A 74 8.87 2.48 27.12
N LEU A 75 9.78 3.34 26.68
CA LEU A 75 10.85 2.98 25.77
C LEU A 75 11.80 1.94 26.38
N THR A 76 12.26 2.17 27.62
CA THR A 76 13.15 1.20 28.29
C THR A 76 12.47 -0.14 28.51
N GLU A 77 11.18 -0.16 28.85
CA GLU A 77 10.40 -1.39 28.96
C GLU A 77 10.34 -2.17 27.63
N HIS A 78 10.28 -1.49 26.49
CA HIS A 78 10.33 -2.15 25.18
C HIS A 78 11.68 -2.83 24.95
N PHE A 79 12.78 -2.13 25.18
CA PHE A 79 14.14 -2.72 25.02
C PHE A 79 14.41 -3.87 26.00
N ASP A 80 13.86 -3.82 27.19
CA ASP A 80 14.01 -4.88 28.22
C ASP A 80 13.21 -6.14 27.86
N LYS A 81 11.97 -5.96 27.39
CA LYS A 81 11.05 -7.05 27.07
C LYS A 81 11.32 -7.67 25.68
N LYS A 82 11.89 -6.90 24.75
CA LYS A 82 12.08 -7.27 23.34
C LYS A 82 13.52 -7.06 22.91
N LYS A 83 14.41 -7.90 23.47
CA LYS A 83 15.86 -7.80 23.28
C LYS A 83 16.31 -8.03 21.84
N GLU A 84 15.48 -8.65 21.01
CA GLU A 84 15.72 -8.87 19.60
C GLU A 84 15.71 -7.56 18.76
N PHE A 85 15.06 -6.49 19.25
CA PHE A 85 15.11 -5.19 18.58
C PHE A 85 16.28 -4.36 19.10
N ALA A 86 17.07 -3.82 18.19
CA ALA A 86 18.18 -2.91 18.52
C ALA A 86 17.85 -1.44 18.27
N ILE A 87 16.93 -1.14 17.34
CA ILE A 87 16.52 0.20 16.97
C ILE A 87 15.01 0.31 17.07
N LEU A 88 14.51 1.36 17.71
CA LEU A 88 13.09 1.66 17.84
C LEU A 88 12.80 3.12 17.49
N GLY A 89 11.69 3.36 16.78
CA GLY A 89 11.17 4.67 16.44
C GLY A 89 9.65 4.73 16.63
N VAL A 90 9.01 5.82 16.19
CA VAL A 90 7.56 6.05 16.31
C VAL A 90 6.83 6.04 14.97
N ALA A 91 7.58 6.16 13.89
CA ALA A 91 7.11 6.02 12.50
C ALA A 91 8.17 5.35 11.66
N GLY A 92 7.79 4.65 10.61
CA GLY A 92 8.70 3.93 9.72
C GLY A 92 7.95 3.16 8.63
N THR A 93 8.64 2.25 7.95
CA THR A 93 8.03 1.45 6.89
C THR A 93 8.51 0.00 6.88
N LYS A 94 7.63 -0.90 6.45
CA LYS A 94 7.95 -2.32 6.19
C LYS A 94 8.46 -2.56 4.77
N TYR A 95 8.29 -1.60 3.89
CA TYR A 95 8.72 -1.64 2.50
C TYR A 95 9.52 -0.39 2.19
N TYR A 96 10.75 -0.57 1.68
CA TYR A 96 11.57 0.54 1.25
C TYR A 96 11.73 0.48 -0.27
N PRO A 97 11.14 1.45 -1.03
CA PRO A 97 11.04 1.39 -2.48
C PRO A 97 12.34 1.80 -3.19
N SER A 98 12.48 1.41 -4.46
CA SER A 98 13.59 1.83 -5.33
C SER A 98 13.65 3.34 -5.57
N SER A 99 12.52 4.05 -5.39
CA SER A 99 12.47 5.51 -5.48
C SER A 99 13.27 6.22 -4.38
N GLY A 100 13.60 5.53 -3.29
CA GLY A 100 14.25 6.11 -2.12
C GLY A 100 13.32 6.96 -1.24
N ARG A 101 12.01 6.90 -1.45
CA ARG A 101 10.98 7.62 -0.68
C ARG A 101 10.14 6.62 0.12
N TRP A 102 10.44 6.44 1.38
CA TRP A 102 9.80 5.42 2.21
C TRP A 102 8.28 5.62 2.40
N TRP A 103 7.76 6.78 2.07
CA TRP A 103 6.32 7.12 2.11
C TRP A 103 5.58 6.89 0.80
N ASP A 104 6.23 6.41 -0.26
CA ASP A 104 5.57 6.17 -1.56
C ASP A 104 4.54 5.03 -1.49
N ILE A 105 4.62 4.19 -0.46
CA ILE A 105 3.64 3.12 -0.22
C ILE A 105 3.02 3.30 1.17
N PRO A 106 1.98 4.14 1.31
CA PRO A 106 1.34 4.43 2.59
C PRO A 106 0.83 3.19 3.33
N ALA A 107 0.39 2.14 2.59
CA ALA A 107 -0.09 0.88 3.17
C ALA A 107 1.00 0.12 3.97
N GLU A 108 2.27 0.35 3.67
CA GLU A 108 3.40 -0.27 4.34
C GLU A 108 4.02 0.62 5.42
N MET A 109 3.53 1.85 5.56
CA MET A 109 3.95 2.76 6.64
C MET A 109 3.38 2.30 7.98
N VAL A 110 4.15 2.51 9.03
CA VAL A 110 3.83 2.06 10.39
C VAL A 110 4.02 3.21 11.37
N GLY A 111 3.11 3.31 12.36
CA GLY A 111 3.20 4.28 13.44
C GLY A 111 2.28 5.46 13.28
N GLN A 112 2.53 6.49 14.09
CA GLN A 112 1.74 7.71 14.11
C GLN A 112 2.57 8.90 14.59
N VAL A 113 2.33 10.07 13.96
CA VAL A 113 2.95 11.33 14.34
C VAL A 113 1.90 12.44 14.32
N TYR A 114 1.80 13.20 15.40
CA TYR A 114 1.07 14.46 15.38
C TYR A 114 1.95 15.52 14.71
N HIS A 115 1.35 16.37 13.90
CA HIS A 115 1.99 17.54 13.33
C HIS A 115 1.29 18.78 13.80
N GLN A 116 2.05 19.85 14.00
CA GLN A 116 1.50 21.18 14.31
C GLN A 116 2.21 22.24 13.47
N HIS A 117 1.44 22.95 12.64
CA HIS A 117 1.95 24.01 11.80
C HIS A 117 0.89 25.09 11.61
N ASN A 118 1.30 26.38 11.68
CA ASN A 118 0.40 27.55 11.52
C ASN A 118 -0.87 27.45 12.38
N GLY A 119 -0.73 27.03 13.64
CA GLY A 119 -1.83 26.92 14.59
C GLY A 119 -2.77 25.73 14.38
N LYS A 120 -2.56 24.92 13.37
CA LYS A 120 -3.33 23.68 13.13
C LYS A 120 -2.54 22.47 13.60
N LYS A 121 -3.23 21.56 14.27
CA LYS A 121 -2.69 20.25 14.69
C LYS A 121 -3.48 19.14 14.02
N TRP A 122 -2.78 18.12 13.48
CA TRP A 122 -3.40 16.93 12.89
C TRP A 122 -2.59 15.68 13.21
N LEU A 123 -3.21 14.54 13.10
CA LEU A 123 -2.58 13.23 13.26
C LEU A 123 -2.33 12.61 11.89
N SER A 124 -1.09 12.23 11.62
CA SER A 124 -0.75 11.31 10.53
C SER A 124 -0.68 9.91 11.14
N GLU A 125 -1.73 9.13 10.93
CA GLU A 125 -1.81 7.73 11.34
C GLU A 125 -1.56 6.84 10.13
N TYR A 126 -0.42 6.13 10.13
CA TYR A 126 0.00 5.29 9.01
C TYR A 126 -0.52 3.85 9.13
N SER A 127 -0.73 3.38 10.35
CA SER A 127 -1.40 2.10 10.62
C SER A 127 -2.15 2.20 11.93
N LYS A 128 -3.30 1.53 12.03
CA LYS A 128 -4.03 1.44 13.31
C LYS A 128 -3.08 0.88 14.37
N SER A 129 -2.81 1.66 15.40
CA SER A 129 -1.93 1.28 16.48
C SER A 129 -2.46 0.03 17.18
N VAL A 130 -1.70 -1.04 17.20
CA VAL A 130 -2.05 -2.28 17.87
C VAL A 130 -1.40 -2.30 19.26
N GLY A 131 -1.81 -1.40 20.16
CA GLY A 131 -1.43 -1.40 21.57
C GLY A 131 0.08 -1.29 21.81
N SER A 132 0.61 -2.04 22.78
CA SER A 132 2.03 -2.03 23.15
C SER A 132 2.93 -2.96 22.33
N LYS A 133 2.49 -3.41 21.15
CA LYS A 133 3.30 -4.26 20.28
C LYS A 133 4.31 -3.43 19.49
N ILE A 134 5.54 -3.94 19.37
CA ILE A 134 6.51 -3.43 18.42
C ILE A 134 6.17 -4.03 17.05
N VAL A 135 6.11 -3.18 16.03
CA VAL A 135 5.97 -3.61 14.64
C VAL A 135 7.32 -3.53 13.97
N GLU A 136 7.81 -4.64 13.43
CA GLU A 136 9.10 -4.68 12.71
C GLU A 136 9.02 -3.81 11.46
N THR A 137 10.08 -3.02 11.21
CA THR A 137 10.22 -2.07 10.09
C THR A 137 11.63 -2.12 9.53
N ILE A 138 11.83 -1.65 8.29
CA ILE A 138 13.15 -1.56 7.66
C ILE A 138 13.89 -0.31 8.13
N ILE A 139 13.13 0.78 8.28
CA ILE A 139 13.65 2.06 8.77
C ILE A 139 12.68 2.66 9.79
N VAL A 140 13.17 3.60 10.56
CA VAL A 140 12.36 4.54 11.34
C VAL A 140 12.71 5.97 10.96
N ASP A 141 11.71 6.87 11.12
CA ASP A 141 11.83 8.30 10.85
C ASP A 141 12.81 8.97 11.81
N GLY A 142 13.64 9.85 11.27
CA GLY A 142 14.68 10.56 11.99
C GLY A 142 14.22 11.50 13.08
N LEU A 143 12.93 11.87 13.11
CA LEU A 143 12.40 12.73 14.17
C LEU A 143 12.61 12.15 15.58
N PHE A 144 12.62 10.81 15.68
CA PHE A 144 12.86 10.09 16.92
C PHE A 144 13.44 8.70 16.60
N ILE A 145 14.73 8.53 16.87
CA ILE A 145 15.44 7.26 16.73
C ILE A 145 16.01 6.87 18.09
N SER A 146 15.70 5.69 18.56
CA SER A 146 16.30 5.13 19.78
C SER A 146 16.97 3.81 19.49
N PHE A 147 18.06 3.51 20.15
CA PHE A 147 18.79 2.26 19.95
C PHE A 147 19.61 1.86 21.19
N HIS A 148 19.93 0.57 21.24
CA HIS A 148 20.86 0.01 22.22
C HIS A 148 22.25 -0.07 21.59
N LYS A 149 23.24 0.64 22.14
CA LYS A 149 24.60 0.76 21.54
C LYS A 149 25.27 -0.57 21.23
N GLU A 150 25.15 -1.53 22.14
CA GLU A 150 25.78 -2.84 21.96
C GLU A 150 25.07 -3.73 20.94
N ARG A 151 23.82 -3.39 20.55
CA ARG A 151 23.03 -4.20 19.63
C ARG A 151 23.08 -3.70 18.19
N ILE A 152 23.45 -2.43 17.95
CA ILE A 152 23.66 -1.90 16.60
C ILE A 152 25.02 -2.37 16.06
N LYS A 153 25.14 -2.49 14.74
CA LYS A 153 26.38 -2.89 14.04
C LYS A 153 27.00 -1.74 13.26
N GLU A 154 26.19 -0.82 12.81
CA GLU A 154 26.59 0.28 11.96
C GLU A 154 26.36 1.61 12.68
N LYS A 155 27.30 2.56 12.50
CA LYS A 155 27.17 3.96 12.94
C LYS A 155 26.52 4.79 11.84
N PHE A 156 26.20 6.06 12.17
CA PHE A 156 25.76 7.01 11.15
C PHE A 156 26.84 7.22 10.10
N ASP A 157 26.44 7.25 8.85
CA ASP A 157 27.35 7.39 7.71
C ASP A 157 27.70 8.85 7.49
N GLU A 158 28.92 9.24 7.84
CA GLU A 158 29.39 10.63 7.75
C GLU A 158 29.61 11.14 6.31
N THR A 159 29.52 10.24 5.33
CA THR A 159 29.50 10.64 3.92
C THR A 159 28.15 11.22 3.48
N VAL A 160 27.08 11.03 4.29
CA VAL A 160 25.78 11.64 4.07
C VAL A 160 25.81 13.09 4.56
N ASN A 161 25.76 14.01 3.63
CA ASN A 161 25.87 15.44 3.91
C ASN A 161 24.53 16.06 4.37
N GLY A 162 24.61 17.05 5.25
CA GLY A 162 23.49 17.86 5.70
C GLY A 162 22.55 17.13 6.67
N PHE A 163 21.23 17.31 6.48
CA PHE A 163 20.20 16.96 7.46
C PHE A 163 19.19 15.93 6.93
N HIS A 164 19.49 15.26 5.83
CA HIS A 164 18.58 14.32 5.17
C HIS A 164 19.25 13.00 4.90
N PHE A 165 18.50 11.90 4.95
CA PHE A 165 18.96 10.51 4.69
C PHE A 165 19.97 9.95 5.72
N TYR A 166 20.33 10.67 6.77
CA TYR A 166 21.16 10.16 7.85
C TYR A 166 20.48 8.98 8.59
N ASP A 167 19.20 9.16 8.88
CA ASP A 167 18.29 8.20 9.52
C ASP A 167 18.05 6.97 8.67
N THR A 168 17.66 7.19 7.43
CA THR A 168 17.40 6.14 6.45
C THR A 168 18.63 5.31 6.18
N THR A 169 19.80 5.95 5.98
CA THR A 169 21.09 5.27 5.74
C THR A 169 21.50 4.45 6.97
N PHE A 170 21.38 5.02 8.17
CA PHE A 170 21.71 4.35 9.41
C PHE A 170 20.82 3.10 9.63
N CYS A 171 19.52 3.26 9.48
CA CYS A 171 18.57 2.17 9.63
C CYS A 171 18.82 1.07 8.60
N LEU A 172 18.94 1.45 7.31
CA LEU A 172 19.10 0.48 6.25
C LEU A 172 20.39 -0.33 6.37
N LYS A 173 21.53 0.29 6.70
CA LYS A 173 22.81 -0.41 6.93
C LYS A 173 22.68 -1.42 8.08
N ASN A 174 22.06 -1.03 9.20
CA ASN A 174 21.83 -1.94 10.32
C ASN A 174 20.88 -3.07 9.94
N TYR A 175 19.79 -2.77 9.22
CA TYR A 175 18.85 -3.80 8.74
C TYR A 175 19.52 -4.83 7.84
N LEU A 176 20.32 -4.38 6.86
CA LEU A 176 21.10 -5.26 5.98
C LEU A 176 22.16 -6.08 6.72
N SER A 177 22.63 -5.60 7.88
CA SER A 177 23.52 -6.32 8.78
C SER A 177 22.78 -7.31 9.73
N GLY A 178 21.46 -7.51 9.50
CA GLY A 178 20.62 -8.45 10.24
C GLY A 178 20.09 -7.93 11.58
N ILE A 179 20.06 -6.62 11.76
CA ILE A 179 19.53 -5.96 12.96
C ILE A 179 18.03 -5.73 12.82
N LYS A 180 17.25 -6.14 13.84
CA LYS A 180 15.82 -5.85 13.89
C LYS A 180 15.54 -4.42 14.32
N ILE A 181 14.72 -3.75 13.52
CA ILE A 181 14.26 -2.38 13.71
C ILE A 181 12.75 -2.42 13.91
N GLY A 182 12.21 -1.56 14.76
CA GLY A 182 10.77 -1.55 15.01
C GLY A 182 10.19 -0.19 15.33
N VAL A 183 8.87 -0.09 15.16
CA VAL A 183 8.06 1.07 15.52
C VAL A 183 7.20 0.74 16.74
N VAL A 184 7.17 1.68 17.70
CA VAL A 184 6.32 1.64 18.89
C VAL A 184 5.23 2.71 18.77
N SER A 185 3.98 2.35 19.02
CA SER A 185 2.83 3.25 18.87
C SER A 185 2.39 3.92 20.18
N ASN A 186 2.98 3.53 21.32
CA ASN A 186 2.58 4.04 22.63
C ASN A 186 3.45 5.22 23.14
N ILE A 187 4.27 5.79 22.25
CA ILE A 187 5.05 7.01 22.48
C ILE A 187 4.59 8.07 21.46
N PRO A 188 3.43 8.70 21.67
CA PRO A 188 2.92 9.68 20.73
C PRO A 188 3.74 10.97 20.80
N ILE A 189 4.20 11.42 19.62
CA ILE A 189 5.03 12.62 19.43
C ILE A 189 4.31 13.60 18.52
N CYS A 190 4.40 14.89 18.86
CA CYS A 190 4.02 15.99 17.99
C CYS A 190 5.28 16.65 17.41
N HIS A 191 5.33 16.82 16.10
CA HIS A 191 6.39 17.48 15.36
C HIS A 191 5.92 18.86 14.89
N PHE A 192 6.68 19.91 15.18
CA PHE A 192 6.30 21.28 14.87
C PHE A 192 6.68 21.73 13.46
N SER A 193 7.34 20.90 12.70
CA SER A 193 7.62 21.15 11.29
C SER A 193 6.91 20.15 10.37
N ILE A 194 6.76 20.56 9.13
CA ILE A 194 6.39 19.68 8.00
C ILE A 194 7.67 19.42 7.24
N GLY A 195 8.03 18.14 7.09
CA GLY A 195 9.19 17.78 6.29
C GLY A 195 9.08 18.40 4.88
N MET A 196 10.10 19.12 4.47
CA MET A 196 10.18 19.67 3.12
C MET A 196 11.29 18.98 2.33
N THR A 197 10.97 18.57 1.13
CA THR A 197 11.95 18.11 0.15
C THR A 197 12.52 19.34 -0.56
N ASN A 198 13.85 19.47 -0.54
CA ASN A 198 14.59 20.54 -1.22
C ASN A 198 15.67 19.93 -2.12
N ASP A 199 16.43 20.75 -2.84
CA ASP A 199 17.50 20.29 -3.74
C ASP A 199 18.54 19.41 -3.03
N GLN A 200 18.86 19.71 -1.77
CA GLN A 200 19.81 18.89 -1.01
C GLN A 200 19.20 17.54 -0.65
N TRP A 201 17.91 17.52 -0.31
CA TRP A 201 17.17 16.27 -0.09
C TRP A 201 17.22 15.39 -1.35
N GLU A 202 16.92 15.97 -2.52
CA GLU A 202 16.92 15.20 -3.79
C GLU A 202 18.31 14.68 -4.17
N LYS A 203 19.37 15.47 -3.96
CA LYS A 203 20.76 15.02 -4.16
C LYS A 203 21.10 13.83 -3.25
N ASN A 204 20.71 13.90 -1.97
CA ASN A 204 20.96 12.82 -1.02
C ASN A 204 20.12 11.57 -1.40
N ARG A 205 18.89 11.75 -1.88
CA ARG A 205 18.04 10.66 -2.37
C ARG A 205 18.69 9.91 -3.53
N ILE A 206 19.16 10.64 -4.56
CA ILE A 206 19.83 10.06 -5.73
C ILE A 206 21.06 9.27 -5.27
N SER A 207 21.95 9.90 -4.49
CA SER A 207 23.15 9.25 -3.98
C SER A 207 22.84 8.02 -3.13
N PHE A 208 21.77 8.06 -2.31
CA PHE A 208 21.30 6.94 -1.52
C PHE A 208 20.81 5.79 -2.42
N VAL A 209 19.97 6.08 -3.41
CA VAL A 209 19.46 5.07 -4.35
C VAL A 209 20.60 4.43 -5.13
N GLU A 210 21.53 5.22 -5.65
CA GLU A 210 22.73 4.72 -6.34
C GLU A 210 23.56 3.78 -5.45
N LYS A 211 23.77 4.16 -4.19
CA LYS A 211 24.55 3.38 -3.21
C LYS A 211 23.90 2.03 -2.88
N PHE A 212 22.59 1.94 -2.92
CA PHE A 212 21.83 0.74 -2.53
C PHE A 212 21.05 0.12 -3.69
N THR A 213 21.38 0.45 -4.94
CA THR A 213 20.66 0.01 -6.15
C THR A 213 20.46 -1.52 -6.21
N ASP A 214 21.47 -2.29 -5.83
CA ASP A 214 21.45 -3.76 -5.82
C ASP A 214 20.68 -4.36 -4.63
N LYS A 215 20.25 -3.54 -3.68
CA LYS A 215 19.49 -3.94 -2.48
C LYS A 215 18.03 -3.49 -2.53
N LEU A 216 17.73 -2.42 -3.26
CA LEU A 216 16.39 -1.86 -3.36
C LEU A 216 15.59 -2.50 -4.51
N PRO A 217 14.27 -2.68 -4.36
CA PRO A 217 13.46 -2.44 -3.16
C PRO A 217 13.70 -3.48 -2.07
N ILE A 218 13.48 -3.08 -0.81
CA ILE A 218 13.55 -4.01 0.33
C ILE A 218 12.17 -4.13 0.93
N ILE A 219 11.76 -5.36 1.15
CA ILE A 219 10.58 -5.68 1.97
C ILE A 219 11.04 -6.44 3.21
N ILE A 220 10.50 -6.10 4.35
CA ILE A 220 10.60 -7.03 5.47
C ILE A 220 10.01 -8.33 4.95
N LYS A 221 10.87 -9.34 4.82
CA LYS A 221 10.39 -10.70 4.96
C LYS A 221 9.87 -10.76 6.40
N SER A 222 8.67 -10.23 6.64
CA SER A 222 7.93 -10.63 7.81
C SER A 222 8.18 -12.14 7.90
N ASP A 223 8.22 -12.70 9.09
CA ASP A 223 7.41 -13.88 9.30
C ASP A 223 6.05 -13.46 8.69
N THR A 224 6.09 -13.30 7.39
CA THR A 224 4.93 -13.39 6.56
C THR A 224 4.24 -14.51 7.26
N PRO A 225 3.02 -14.38 7.66
CA PRO A 225 2.26 -15.56 7.47
C PRO A 225 2.72 -15.92 6.07
N THR A 226 3.75 -16.84 5.92
CA THR A 226 3.86 -17.62 4.73
C THR A 226 2.42 -17.75 4.41
N TYR A 227 2.00 -17.10 3.31
CA TYR A 227 0.66 -17.42 2.89
C TYR A 227 0.73 -18.93 2.82
N GLU A 228 0.69 -19.54 4.01
CA GLU A 228 0.14 -20.85 4.16
C GLU A 228 -1.24 -20.56 3.63
N VAL A 229 -1.30 -20.78 2.33
CA VAL A 229 -2.53 -20.84 1.61
C VAL A 229 -3.33 -21.74 2.51
N ASN A 230 -4.08 -21.09 3.41
CA ASN A 230 -4.91 -21.87 4.31
C ASN A 230 -5.85 -22.53 3.33
N LYS A 231 -5.53 -23.76 2.94
CA LYS A 231 -6.24 -24.53 1.92
C LYS A 231 -7.74 -24.62 2.23
N ASN A 232 -8.11 -24.23 3.45
CA ASN A 232 -9.48 -24.12 3.94
C ASN A 232 -10.12 -22.72 3.70
N ILE A 233 -9.34 -21.72 3.24
CA ILE A 233 -9.82 -20.37 2.96
C ILE A 233 -9.58 -20.11 1.46
N PRO A 234 -10.64 -19.83 0.66
CA PRO A 234 -10.48 -19.59 -0.77
C PRO A 234 -9.50 -18.46 -1.09
N ILE A 235 -8.66 -18.65 -2.08
CA ILE A 235 -7.84 -17.55 -2.62
C ILE A 235 -8.68 -16.74 -3.57
N VAL A 236 -8.60 -15.41 -3.48
CA VAL A 236 -9.15 -14.48 -4.46
C VAL A 236 -8.01 -13.92 -5.32
N SER A 237 -8.10 -14.12 -6.63
CA SER A 237 -7.19 -13.48 -7.59
C SER A 237 -7.82 -12.18 -8.07
N VAL A 238 -7.21 -11.05 -7.71
CA VAL A 238 -7.55 -9.73 -8.25
C VAL A 238 -6.74 -9.53 -9.52
N ILE A 239 -7.42 -9.45 -10.66
CA ILE A 239 -6.81 -9.32 -11.99
C ILE A 239 -6.88 -7.86 -12.43
N ILE A 240 -5.73 -7.21 -12.59
CA ILE A 240 -5.64 -5.79 -12.93
C ILE A 240 -4.94 -5.64 -14.29
N PRO A 241 -5.69 -5.46 -15.39
CA PRO A 241 -5.09 -5.08 -16.67
C PRO A 241 -4.62 -3.61 -16.59
N ILE A 242 -3.42 -3.32 -17.08
CA ILE A 242 -2.89 -1.96 -17.12
C ILE A 242 -2.29 -1.63 -18.48
N TYR A 243 -2.65 -0.45 -19.01
CA TYR A 243 -2.07 0.13 -20.20
C TYR A 243 -1.98 1.66 -20.05
N ASN A 244 -0.79 2.17 -19.76
CA ASN A 244 -0.50 3.62 -19.62
C ASN A 244 -1.40 4.38 -18.60
N TYR A 245 -1.87 3.72 -17.55
CA TYR A 245 -2.62 4.30 -16.44
C TYR A 245 -1.67 4.58 -15.25
N GLY A 246 -1.14 5.80 -15.16
CA GLY A 246 -0.11 6.16 -14.17
C GLY A 246 -0.63 6.27 -12.73
N GLN A 247 -1.00 7.50 -12.29
CA GLN A 247 -1.31 7.78 -10.88
C GLN A 247 -2.61 7.11 -10.37
N GLN A 248 -3.58 6.85 -11.25
CA GLN A 248 -4.83 6.19 -10.86
C GLN A 248 -4.60 4.76 -10.36
N PHE A 249 -3.68 4.04 -11.01
CA PHE A 249 -3.31 2.67 -10.64
C PHE A 249 -2.86 2.52 -9.18
N GLU A 250 -2.17 3.51 -8.62
CA GLU A 250 -1.79 3.48 -7.21
C GLU A 250 -3.00 3.44 -6.29
N LYS A 251 -4.02 4.25 -6.59
CA LYS A 251 -5.26 4.29 -5.81
C LYS A 251 -6.06 3.01 -5.92
N THR A 252 -5.99 2.35 -7.09
CA THR A 252 -6.59 1.02 -7.30
C THR A 252 -5.91 -0.02 -6.42
N LEU A 253 -4.57 -0.10 -6.46
CA LEU A 253 -3.80 -1.02 -5.60
C LEU A 253 -4.02 -0.76 -4.12
N GLU A 254 -4.02 0.51 -3.71
CA GLU A 254 -4.30 0.89 -2.32
C GLU A 254 -5.65 0.35 -1.84
N SER A 255 -6.70 0.45 -2.68
CA SER A 255 -8.02 -0.07 -2.35
C SER A 255 -8.03 -1.59 -2.15
N VAL A 256 -7.24 -2.33 -2.92
CA VAL A 256 -7.07 -3.79 -2.74
C VAL A 256 -6.32 -4.12 -1.45
N PHE A 257 -5.25 -3.39 -1.13
CA PHE A 257 -4.49 -3.59 0.10
C PHE A 257 -5.31 -3.28 1.37
N GLN A 258 -6.26 -2.35 1.27
CA GLN A 258 -7.18 -2.03 2.36
C GLN A 258 -8.25 -3.09 2.60
N SER A 259 -8.39 -4.09 1.71
CA SER A 259 -9.39 -5.15 1.85
C SER A 259 -9.34 -5.81 3.22
N THR A 260 -10.54 -6.04 3.81
CA THR A 260 -10.69 -6.81 5.05
C THR A 260 -10.41 -8.31 4.84
N TYR A 261 -10.64 -8.82 3.64
CA TYR A 261 -10.24 -10.17 3.24
C TYR A 261 -8.75 -10.21 2.92
N LYS A 262 -8.00 -11.18 3.46
CA LYS A 262 -6.53 -11.18 3.37
C LYS A 262 -5.94 -12.25 2.45
N ASN A 263 -6.70 -13.29 2.10
CA ASN A 263 -6.20 -14.36 1.23
C ASN A 263 -6.32 -13.98 -0.27
N ILE A 264 -5.56 -12.96 -0.66
CA ILE A 264 -5.61 -12.33 -1.99
C ILE A 264 -4.26 -12.48 -2.68
N GLU A 265 -4.26 -12.93 -3.94
CA GLU A 265 -3.19 -12.66 -4.87
C GLU A 265 -3.60 -11.52 -5.82
N ILE A 266 -2.65 -10.71 -6.23
CA ILE A 266 -2.85 -9.63 -7.22
C ILE A 266 -2.08 -10.01 -8.48
N VAL A 267 -2.77 -10.12 -9.60
CA VAL A 267 -2.14 -10.38 -10.90
C VAL A 267 -2.30 -9.15 -11.78
N ILE A 268 -1.21 -8.44 -11.97
CA ILE A 268 -1.16 -7.25 -12.80
C ILE A 268 -0.70 -7.67 -14.20
N VAL A 269 -1.50 -7.36 -15.21
CA VAL A 269 -1.15 -7.66 -16.61
C VAL A 269 -0.85 -6.35 -17.33
N ASN A 270 0.43 -6.11 -17.58
CA ASN A 270 0.90 -4.98 -18.37
C ASN A 270 0.68 -5.29 -19.85
N ASP A 271 -0.30 -4.66 -20.45
CA ASP A 271 -0.72 -4.83 -21.84
C ASP A 271 0.07 -3.91 -22.79
N GLY A 272 1.41 -3.93 -22.66
CA GLY A 272 2.30 -3.18 -23.53
C GLY A 272 2.41 -1.69 -23.23
N SER A 273 2.37 -1.29 -21.94
CA SER A 273 2.57 0.10 -21.54
C SER A 273 3.93 0.63 -21.99
N SER A 274 3.95 1.87 -22.43
CA SER A 274 5.15 2.65 -22.79
C SER A 274 5.38 3.85 -21.84
N ASP A 275 4.45 4.12 -20.93
CA ASP A 275 4.56 5.17 -19.92
C ASP A 275 5.63 4.79 -18.90
N GLU A 276 6.66 5.63 -18.78
CA GLU A 276 7.82 5.38 -17.93
C GLU A 276 7.44 5.26 -16.45
N TYR A 277 6.50 6.05 -15.97
CA TYR A 277 6.01 5.99 -14.61
C TYR A 277 5.36 4.63 -14.31
N VAL A 278 4.51 4.13 -15.24
CA VAL A 278 3.89 2.81 -15.11
C VAL A 278 4.95 1.72 -15.05
N LEU A 279 5.94 1.75 -15.95
CA LEU A 279 7.00 0.73 -16.00
C LEU A 279 7.82 0.71 -14.72
N GLN A 280 8.25 1.88 -14.22
CA GLN A 280 8.95 1.99 -12.94
C GLN A 280 8.09 1.49 -11.77
N LYS A 281 6.79 1.80 -11.77
CA LYS A 281 5.88 1.31 -10.74
C LYS A 281 5.75 -0.20 -10.76
N LEU A 282 5.58 -0.81 -11.93
CA LEU A 282 5.51 -2.27 -12.06
C LEU A 282 6.81 -2.94 -11.60
N GLU A 283 7.96 -2.39 -11.96
CA GLU A 283 9.25 -2.88 -11.50
C GLU A 283 9.33 -2.86 -9.97
N SER A 284 8.89 -1.77 -9.34
CA SER A 284 8.87 -1.64 -7.87
C SER A 284 7.97 -2.67 -7.17
N LEU A 285 6.96 -3.18 -7.87
CA LEU A 285 6.01 -4.17 -7.36
C LEU A 285 6.43 -5.62 -7.60
N SER A 286 7.41 -5.86 -8.48
CA SER A 286 7.79 -7.20 -8.96
C SER A 286 8.25 -8.17 -7.87
N ASN A 287 8.75 -7.65 -6.75
CA ASN A 287 9.26 -8.45 -5.63
C ASN A 287 8.23 -8.63 -4.49
N GLN A 288 7.00 -8.18 -4.64
CA GLN A 288 5.98 -8.38 -3.63
C GLN A 288 5.42 -9.81 -3.70
N PRO A 289 5.38 -10.56 -2.59
CA PRO A 289 5.10 -12.00 -2.61
C PRO A 289 3.67 -12.36 -3.04
N ASN A 290 2.73 -11.42 -2.92
CA ASN A 290 1.33 -11.59 -3.33
C ASN A 290 0.99 -10.88 -4.64
N ILE A 291 1.99 -10.30 -5.33
CA ILE A 291 1.82 -9.63 -6.62
C ILE A 291 2.57 -10.42 -7.69
N LYS A 292 1.85 -10.76 -8.74
CA LYS A 292 2.40 -11.33 -9.97
C LYS A 292 2.25 -10.31 -11.09
N ILE A 293 3.35 -10.01 -11.79
CA ILE A 293 3.34 -9.13 -12.95
C ILE A 293 3.55 -9.95 -14.21
N ILE A 294 2.70 -9.71 -15.20
CA ILE A 294 2.75 -10.37 -16.51
C ILE A 294 2.86 -9.26 -17.54
N ASN A 295 3.88 -9.32 -18.40
CA ASN A 295 4.01 -8.42 -19.54
C ASN A 295 3.54 -9.11 -20.81
N GLN A 296 2.75 -8.41 -21.63
CA GLN A 296 2.36 -8.85 -22.96
C GLN A 296 2.40 -7.69 -23.96
N GLU A 297 2.41 -7.99 -25.26
CA GLU A 297 2.11 -7.00 -26.30
C GLU A 297 0.66 -6.52 -26.14
N ASN A 298 0.40 -5.25 -26.49
CA ASN A 298 -0.96 -4.71 -26.41
C ASN A 298 -1.93 -5.53 -27.29
N LYS A 299 -2.86 -6.22 -26.62
CA LYS A 299 -3.92 -7.06 -27.23
C LYS A 299 -5.30 -6.73 -26.67
N GLY A 300 -5.39 -5.67 -25.90
CA GLY A 300 -6.61 -5.16 -25.30
C GLY A 300 -7.03 -5.84 -23.99
N PRO A 301 -7.99 -5.23 -23.26
CA PRO A 301 -8.35 -5.60 -21.90
C PRO A 301 -8.87 -7.04 -21.77
N SER A 302 -9.64 -7.53 -22.74
CA SER A 302 -10.12 -8.93 -22.76
C SER A 302 -8.98 -9.94 -22.74
N SER A 303 -7.95 -9.70 -23.59
CA SER A 303 -6.76 -10.55 -23.67
C SER A 303 -5.95 -10.47 -22.38
N ALA A 304 -5.78 -9.27 -21.83
CA ALA A 304 -5.04 -9.05 -20.59
C ALA A 304 -5.74 -9.73 -19.40
N ARG A 305 -7.07 -9.61 -19.28
CA ARG A 305 -7.83 -10.30 -18.22
C ARG A 305 -7.74 -11.82 -18.37
N ASN A 306 -7.90 -12.37 -19.57
CA ASN A 306 -7.73 -13.81 -19.83
C ASN A 306 -6.34 -14.29 -19.41
N ASN A 307 -5.30 -13.57 -19.82
CA ASN A 307 -3.92 -13.91 -19.46
C ASN A 307 -3.70 -13.86 -17.93
N GLY A 308 -4.28 -12.86 -17.26
CA GLY A 308 -4.25 -12.75 -15.81
C GLY A 308 -4.93 -13.93 -15.12
N VAL A 309 -6.12 -14.33 -15.57
CA VAL A 309 -6.85 -15.47 -14.98
C VAL A 309 -6.09 -16.78 -15.20
N ILE A 310 -5.58 -17.04 -16.41
CA ILE A 310 -4.82 -18.26 -16.73
C ILE A 310 -3.57 -18.39 -15.84
N ASN A 311 -2.94 -17.28 -15.51
CA ASN A 311 -1.73 -17.23 -14.71
C ASN A 311 -1.95 -17.04 -13.22
N SER A 312 -3.18 -17.09 -12.74
CA SER A 312 -3.56 -16.93 -11.34
C SER A 312 -3.97 -18.26 -10.71
N ILE A 313 -4.02 -18.32 -9.37
CA ILE A 313 -4.30 -19.56 -8.62
C ILE A 313 -5.58 -19.51 -7.79
N GLY A 314 -6.26 -18.36 -7.71
CA GLY A 314 -7.45 -18.17 -6.88
C GLY A 314 -8.65 -18.99 -7.34
N GLU A 315 -9.41 -19.49 -6.37
CA GLU A 315 -10.72 -20.13 -6.59
C GLU A 315 -11.74 -19.10 -7.08
N PHE A 316 -11.63 -17.87 -6.60
CA PHE A 316 -12.45 -16.74 -7.01
C PHE A 316 -11.63 -15.71 -7.77
N ILE A 317 -12.24 -15.14 -8.80
CA ILE A 317 -11.62 -14.14 -9.67
C ILE A 317 -12.36 -12.82 -9.50
N LEU A 318 -11.62 -11.74 -9.31
CA LEU A 318 -12.11 -10.36 -9.30
C LEU A 318 -11.34 -9.55 -10.36
N PRO A 319 -11.92 -9.27 -11.52
CA PRO A 319 -11.35 -8.30 -12.44
C PRO A 319 -11.54 -6.90 -11.85
N LEU A 320 -10.50 -6.07 -11.90
CA LEU A 320 -10.52 -4.69 -11.42
C LEU A 320 -9.71 -3.82 -12.37
N ASP A 321 -10.34 -2.82 -12.96
CA ASP A 321 -9.66 -1.93 -13.88
C ASP A 321 -8.71 -0.98 -13.14
N ALA A 322 -7.61 -0.58 -13.79
CA ALA A 322 -6.49 0.13 -13.16
C ALA A 322 -6.81 1.57 -12.72
N ASP A 323 -8.01 2.03 -12.95
CA ASP A 323 -8.51 3.37 -12.61
C ASP A 323 -9.70 3.35 -11.63
N ASP A 324 -10.16 2.16 -11.24
CA ASP A 324 -11.30 1.97 -10.34
C ASP A 324 -10.88 1.58 -8.91
N LYS A 325 -11.84 1.58 -7.98
CA LYS A 325 -11.59 1.23 -6.59
C LYS A 325 -12.67 0.33 -6.01
N ILE A 326 -12.27 -0.47 -5.03
CA ILE A 326 -13.18 -1.27 -4.22
C ILE A 326 -13.21 -0.79 -2.76
N ASP A 327 -14.35 -0.96 -2.12
CA ASP A 327 -14.48 -0.77 -0.67
C ASP A 327 -13.73 -1.89 0.09
N PRO A 328 -13.17 -1.63 1.27
CA PRO A 328 -12.46 -2.64 2.05
C PRO A 328 -13.25 -3.93 2.31
N ASP A 329 -14.59 -3.86 2.40
CA ASP A 329 -15.45 -5.02 2.67
C ASP A 329 -15.95 -5.72 1.40
N TYR A 330 -15.61 -5.23 0.20
CA TYR A 330 -16.16 -5.79 -1.05
C TYR A 330 -15.77 -7.25 -1.24
N ILE A 331 -14.47 -7.56 -1.21
CA ILE A 331 -13.97 -8.93 -1.41
C ILE A 331 -14.54 -9.88 -0.37
N GLN A 332 -14.52 -9.49 0.91
CA GLN A 332 -15.08 -10.31 2.00
C GLN A 332 -16.56 -10.60 1.79
N SER A 333 -17.35 -9.60 1.35
CA SER A 333 -18.77 -9.75 1.09
C SER A 333 -19.04 -10.71 -0.07
N CYS A 334 -18.28 -10.61 -1.16
CA CYS A 334 -18.37 -11.53 -2.30
C CYS A 334 -17.99 -12.97 -1.92
N VAL A 335 -16.90 -13.17 -1.20
CA VAL A 335 -16.43 -14.49 -0.74
C VAL A 335 -17.50 -15.16 0.14
N ASN A 336 -18.15 -14.43 1.03
CA ASN A 336 -19.21 -14.96 1.89
C ASN A 336 -20.40 -15.53 1.09
N ILE A 337 -20.68 -14.98 -0.09
CA ILE A 337 -21.73 -15.44 -0.98
C ILE A 337 -21.25 -16.65 -1.80
N LEU A 338 -20.13 -16.50 -2.52
CA LEU A 338 -19.61 -17.52 -3.44
C LEU A 338 -19.28 -18.83 -2.72
N LYS A 339 -18.68 -18.75 -1.54
CA LYS A 339 -18.34 -19.94 -0.74
C LYS A 339 -19.57 -20.81 -0.36
N ARG A 340 -20.75 -20.20 -0.26
CA ARG A 340 -21.99 -20.90 0.13
C ARG A 340 -22.71 -21.56 -1.02
N ASN A 341 -22.50 -21.09 -2.26
CA ASN A 341 -23.24 -21.59 -3.40
C ASN A 341 -22.43 -21.52 -4.71
N LYS A 342 -22.03 -22.67 -5.20
CA LYS A 342 -21.24 -22.81 -6.43
C LYS A 342 -22.01 -22.45 -7.71
N THR A 343 -23.34 -22.31 -7.65
CA THR A 343 -24.13 -21.87 -8.82
C THR A 343 -24.30 -20.36 -8.90
N ILE A 344 -23.79 -19.61 -7.92
CA ILE A 344 -23.75 -18.15 -7.97
C ILE A 344 -22.48 -17.67 -8.69
N SER A 345 -22.65 -17.00 -9.79
CA SER A 345 -21.63 -16.28 -10.57
C SER A 345 -22.32 -15.42 -11.65
N PRO A 346 -22.07 -14.12 -11.73
CA PRO A 346 -21.19 -13.32 -10.84
C PRO A 346 -21.85 -12.81 -9.56
N VAL A 347 -21.05 -12.35 -8.59
CA VAL A 347 -21.49 -11.50 -7.48
C VAL A 347 -21.08 -10.06 -7.79
N TYR A 348 -22.03 -9.15 -7.75
CA TYR A 348 -21.87 -7.72 -8.08
C TYR A 348 -22.51 -6.83 -7.01
N CYS A 349 -22.22 -5.54 -7.05
CA CYS A 349 -22.75 -4.57 -6.10
C CYS A 349 -23.23 -3.30 -6.78
N ASP A 350 -23.86 -2.42 -6.01
CA ASP A 350 -24.15 -1.06 -6.44
C ASP A 350 -22.86 -0.29 -6.72
N THR A 351 -22.92 0.69 -7.62
CA THR A 351 -21.76 1.45 -8.08
C THR A 351 -21.81 2.87 -7.55
N ASN A 352 -20.70 3.33 -6.97
CA ASN A 352 -20.47 4.73 -6.68
C ASN A 352 -19.76 5.37 -7.88
N HIS A 353 -20.39 6.31 -8.56
CA HIS A 353 -19.82 7.04 -9.69
C HIS A 353 -19.12 8.31 -9.20
N VAL A 354 -17.89 8.55 -9.68
CA VAL A 354 -17.05 9.70 -9.32
C VAL A 354 -16.43 10.29 -10.59
N GLY A 355 -16.16 11.57 -10.58
CA GLY A 355 -15.62 12.31 -11.73
C GLY A 355 -16.73 13.14 -12.42
N GLN A 356 -16.85 13.04 -13.74
CA GLN A 356 -17.85 13.80 -14.50
C GLN A 356 -19.30 13.43 -14.13
N THR A 357 -19.56 12.17 -13.85
CA THR A 357 -20.83 11.70 -13.31
C THR A 357 -20.63 11.33 -11.85
N GLN A 358 -21.54 11.73 -10.98
CA GLN A 358 -21.45 11.48 -9.56
C GLN A 358 -22.77 10.88 -9.05
N GLY A 359 -22.67 10.02 -8.03
CA GLY A 359 -23.82 9.46 -7.35
C GLY A 359 -23.77 7.94 -7.23
N ILE A 360 -24.73 7.38 -6.53
CA ILE A 360 -24.85 5.94 -6.34
C ILE A 360 -25.86 5.40 -7.34
N GLU A 361 -25.43 4.44 -8.17
CA GLU A 361 -26.30 3.68 -9.05
C GLU A 361 -26.66 2.36 -8.37
N GLN A 362 -27.94 2.18 -8.07
CA GLN A 362 -28.46 0.91 -7.58
C GLN A 362 -28.63 -0.06 -8.75
N ARG A 363 -27.91 -1.17 -8.73
CA ARG A 363 -28.01 -2.20 -9.75
C ARG A 363 -29.28 -3.03 -9.54
N PRO A 364 -29.95 -3.50 -10.60
CA PRO A 364 -31.09 -4.37 -10.45
C PRO A 364 -30.69 -5.76 -9.93
N GLU A 365 -31.65 -6.47 -9.35
CA GLU A 365 -31.50 -7.88 -9.02
C GLU A 365 -31.29 -8.72 -10.29
N TRP A 366 -30.60 -9.86 -10.12
CA TRP A 366 -30.32 -10.76 -11.23
C TRP A 366 -31.61 -11.28 -11.88
N SER A 367 -31.66 -11.16 -13.19
CA SER A 367 -32.65 -11.81 -14.05
C SER A 367 -32.03 -12.03 -15.43
N MET A 368 -32.13 -13.24 -15.96
CA MET A 368 -31.63 -13.53 -17.32
C MET A 368 -32.40 -12.73 -18.36
N ASP A 369 -33.73 -12.60 -18.21
CA ASP A 369 -34.58 -11.81 -19.13
C ASP A 369 -34.15 -10.33 -19.15
N ARG A 370 -33.77 -9.79 -18.00
CA ARG A 370 -33.27 -8.43 -17.91
C ARG A 370 -31.86 -8.30 -18.50
N LEU A 371 -31.01 -9.30 -18.26
CA LEU A 371 -29.66 -9.32 -18.82
C LEU A 371 -29.69 -9.35 -20.35
N ILE A 372 -30.63 -10.09 -20.94
CA ILE A 372 -30.82 -10.11 -22.39
C ILE A 372 -31.23 -8.74 -22.96
N GLN A 373 -31.89 -7.88 -22.16
CA GLN A 373 -32.30 -6.54 -22.60
C GLN A 373 -31.16 -5.51 -22.59
N GLY A 374 -30.05 -5.77 -21.89
CA GLY A 374 -28.88 -4.90 -21.86
C GLY A 374 -27.97 -5.13 -20.63
N PRO A 375 -26.77 -4.56 -20.67
CA PRO A 375 -25.81 -4.70 -19.58
C PRO A 375 -26.26 -3.93 -18.33
N PHE A 376 -26.17 -4.57 -17.18
CA PHE A 376 -26.39 -3.92 -15.87
C PHE A 376 -25.43 -4.39 -14.79
N ILE A 377 -24.58 -5.37 -15.11
CA ILE A 377 -23.55 -5.89 -14.21
C ILE A 377 -22.20 -5.35 -14.67
N VAL A 378 -21.49 -4.74 -13.76
CA VAL A 378 -20.17 -4.14 -14.05
C VAL A 378 -19.10 -5.21 -14.18
N ASN A 379 -18.01 -4.89 -14.90
CA ASN A 379 -16.86 -5.79 -15.03
C ASN A 379 -16.27 -6.17 -13.65
N CYS A 380 -16.15 -5.22 -12.72
CA CYS A 380 -15.67 -5.47 -11.36
C CYS A 380 -16.67 -6.30 -10.55
N SER A 381 -16.92 -7.52 -11.00
CA SER A 381 -17.81 -8.51 -10.35
C SER A 381 -17.06 -9.80 -10.09
N MET A 382 -17.19 -10.34 -8.88
CA MET A 382 -16.44 -11.55 -8.50
C MET A 382 -17.16 -12.81 -8.93
N PHE A 383 -16.41 -13.79 -9.41
CA PHE A 383 -16.98 -15.07 -9.89
C PHE A 383 -16.11 -16.28 -9.55
N HIS A 384 -16.68 -17.47 -9.62
CA HIS A 384 -15.93 -18.72 -9.54
C HIS A 384 -15.06 -18.92 -10.77
N ARG A 385 -13.82 -19.36 -10.58
CA ARG A 385 -12.91 -19.75 -11.69
C ARG A 385 -13.56 -20.80 -12.58
N ASP A 386 -14.17 -21.83 -12.01
CA ASP A 386 -14.85 -22.88 -12.77
C ASP A 386 -15.94 -22.33 -13.69
N ALA A 387 -16.64 -21.25 -13.30
CA ALA A 387 -17.64 -20.62 -14.15
C ALA A 387 -16.97 -19.90 -15.35
N PHE A 388 -15.84 -19.27 -15.12
CA PHE A 388 -15.05 -18.63 -16.17
C PHE A 388 -14.51 -19.66 -17.17
N ASP A 389 -13.89 -20.71 -16.66
CA ASP A 389 -13.29 -21.78 -17.50
C ASP A 389 -14.37 -22.49 -18.33
N LYS A 390 -15.52 -22.81 -17.73
CA LYS A 390 -16.65 -23.41 -18.40
C LYS A 390 -17.22 -22.53 -19.53
N CYS A 391 -17.16 -21.22 -19.36
CA CYS A 391 -17.62 -20.27 -20.37
C CYS A 391 -16.55 -19.90 -21.41
N GLY A 392 -15.31 -20.35 -21.28
CA GLY A 392 -14.21 -20.08 -22.20
C GLY A 392 -13.62 -18.68 -22.10
N GLY A 393 -13.78 -17.99 -20.95
CA GLY A 393 -13.18 -16.69 -20.68
C GLY A 393 -13.83 -15.51 -21.41
N TYR A 394 -13.14 -14.37 -21.43
CA TYR A 394 -13.55 -13.18 -22.18
C TYR A 394 -13.34 -13.40 -23.69
N ASP A 395 -14.30 -12.94 -24.50
CA ASP A 395 -14.17 -12.95 -25.96
C ASP A 395 -13.30 -11.79 -26.45
N THR A 396 -12.11 -12.11 -26.92
CA THR A 396 -11.13 -11.12 -27.40
C THR A 396 -11.50 -10.48 -28.74
N SER A 397 -12.55 -10.95 -29.42
CA SER A 397 -13.07 -10.33 -30.65
C SER A 397 -14.05 -9.18 -30.38
N LEU A 398 -14.40 -8.95 -29.11
CA LEU A 398 -15.24 -7.85 -28.67
C LEU A 398 -14.38 -6.69 -28.16
N PHE A 399 -14.65 -5.51 -28.67
CA PHE A 399 -14.05 -4.27 -28.19
C PHE A 399 -15.09 -3.51 -27.36
N GLY A 400 -15.10 -3.81 -26.05
CA GLY A 400 -16.12 -3.37 -25.09
C GLY A 400 -17.28 -4.38 -24.95
N TRP A 401 -17.93 -4.31 -23.80
CA TRP A 401 -19.00 -5.19 -23.36
C TRP A 401 -18.62 -6.69 -23.34
N GLU A 402 -17.34 -6.98 -23.26
CA GLU A 402 -16.82 -8.35 -23.10
C GLU A 402 -17.27 -9.00 -21.79
N ASP A 403 -17.46 -8.20 -20.76
CA ASP A 403 -18.03 -8.60 -19.48
C ASP A 403 -19.53 -8.98 -19.62
N TYR A 404 -20.28 -8.17 -20.34
CA TYR A 404 -21.69 -8.45 -20.63
C TYR A 404 -21.87 -9.79 -21.39
N ASP A 405 -21.05 -10.05 -22.39
CA ASP A 405 -21.03 -11.34 -23.10
C ASP A 405 -20.70 -12.50 -22.16
N LEU A 406 -19.74 -12.32 -21.25
CA LEU A 406 -19.36 -13.33 -20.28
C LEU A 406 -20.51 -13.63 -19.30
N TRP A 407 -21.21 -12.58 -18.80
CA TRP A 407 -22.36 -12.76 -17.89
C TRP A 407 -23.52 -13.49 -18.57
N ILE A 408 -23.80 -13.23 -19.85
CA ILE A 408 -24.81 -13.97 -20.62
C ILE A 408 -24.39 -15.45 -20.72
N ARG A 409 -23.13 -15.74 -21.08
CA ARG A 409 -22.65 -17.13 -21.18
C ARG A 409 -22.69 -17.86 -19.85
N MET A 410 -22.37 -17.19 -18.73
CA MET A 410 -22.54 -17.76 -17.39
C MET A 410 -24.03 -18.08 -17.11
N GLY A 411 -24.95 -17.16 -17.39
CA GLY A 411 -26.38 -17.39 -17.23
C GLY A 411 -26.87 -18.58 -18.06
N LYS A 412 -26.47 -18.70 -19.31
CA LYS A 412 -26.80 -19.84 -20.20
C LYS A 412 -26.23 -21.17 -19.68
N ASN A 413 -25.10 -21.14 -18.98
CA ASN A 413 -24.50 -22.30 -18.35
C ASN A 413 -25.10 -22.63 -16.96
N GLY A 414 -26.21 -21.96 -16.56
CA GLY A 414 -26.97 -22.26 -15.35
C GLY A 414 -26.49 -21.50 -14.11
N TYR A 415 -25.54 -20.60 -14.24
CA TYR A 415 -25.14 -19.74 -13.12
C TYR A 415 -26.12 -18.58 -12.94
N LYS A 416 -26.25 -18.11 -11.70
CA LYS A 416 -27.11 -16.97 -11.35
C LYS A 416 -26.26 -15.88 -10.71
N GLY A 417 -26.43 -14.65 -11.14
CA GLY A 417 -25.82 -13.53 -10.48
C GLY A 417 -26.46 -13.23 -9.12
N GLN A 418 -25.70 -12.63 -8.22
CA GLN A 418 -26.23 -12.15 -6.95
C GLN A 418 -25.73 -10.73 -6.66
N ARG A 419 -26.68 -9.82 -6.37
CA ARG A 419 -26.41 -8.45 -6.00
C ARG A 419 -26.11 -8.31 -4.52
N ILE A 420 -25.16 -7.44 -4.18
CA ILE A 420 -24.95 -6.88 -2.85
C ILE A 420 -25.53 -5.46 -2.88
N PRO A 421 -26.60 -5.14 -2.12
CA PRO A 421 -27.27 -3.84 -2.17
C PRO A 421 -26.48 -2.77 -1.37
N LYS A 422 -25.22 -2.57 -1.73
CA LYS A 422 -24.30 -1.58 -1.15
C LYS A 422 -23.35 -1.07 -2.24
N PRO A 423 -22.96 0.21 -2.22
CA PRO A 423 -22.02 0.78 -3.19
C PRO A 423 -20.57 0.46 -2.82
N LEU A 424 -20.16 -0.80 -3.02
CA LEU A 424 -18.83 -1.30 -2.64
C LEU A 424 -17.80 -1.23 -3.79
N PHE A 425 -18.19 -0.68 -4.92
CA PHE A 425 -17.35 -0.43 -6.08
C PHE A 425 -17.46 1.04 -6.49
N THR A 426 -16.31 1.68 -6.76
CA THR A 426 -16.25 3.07 -7.23
C THR A 426 -15.70 3.10 -8.66
N TYR A 427 -16.52 3.59 -9.58
CA TYR A 427 -16.20 3.79 -10.98
C TYR A 427 -15.81 5.24 -11.25
N PHE A 428 -14.64 5.46 -11.87
CA PHE A 428 -14.14 6.80 -12.19
C PHE A 428 -14.46 7.19 -13.63
N HIS A 429 -15.24 8.25 -13.82
CA HIS A 429 -15.51 8.85 -15.10
C HIS A 429 -14.42 9.87 -15.47
N HIS A 430 -13.61 9.53 -16.46
CA HIS A 430 -12.54 10.38 -16.97
C HIS A 430 -13.03 11.36 -18.01
N GLU A 431 -12.36 12.54 -18.12
CA GLU A 431 -12.64 13.54 -19.15
C GLU A 431 -12.11 13.17 -20.56
N LYS A 432 -11.38 12.06 -20.67
CA LYS A 432 -10.71 11.69 -21.94
C LYS A 432 -11.64 10.97 -22.89
N ASP A 433 -11.77 11.49 -24.12
CA ASP A 433 -12.23 10.71 -25.27
C ASP A 433 -11.25 9.56 -25.59
N GLY A 434 -11.78 8.46 -26.16
CA GLY A 434 -10.96 7.32 -26.57
C GLY A 434 -10.75 6.22 -25.53
N THR A 435 -11.50 6.22 -24.41
CA THR A 435 -11.56 5.06 -23.52
C THR A 435 -12.38 3.94 -24.16
N VAL A 436 -12.13 2.68 -23.75
CA VAL A 436 -12.92 1.51 -24.22
C VAL A 436 -14.42 1.74 -23.99
N SER A 437 -14.78 2.31 -22.84
CA SER A 437 -16.17 2.63 -22.50
C SER A 437 -16.79 3.67 -23.41
N THR A 438 -16.06 4.73 -23.77
CA THR A 438 -16.58 5.77 -24.68
C THR A 438 -16.75 5.26 -26.10
N GLU A 439 -15.84 4.44 -26.60
CA GLU A 439 -15.95 3.82 -27.92
C GLU A 439 -17.06 2.74 -27.97
N ALA A 440 -17.19 1.93 -26.93
CA ALA A 440 -18.29 0.97 -26.79
C ALA A 440 -19.65 1.70 -26.76
N ASN A 441 -19.75 2.83 -26.09
CA ASN A 441 -20.97 3.65 -26.03
C ASN A 441 -21.36 4.24 -27.38
N LYS A 442 -20.42 4.55 -28.29
CA LYS A 442 -20.72 4.99 -29.65
C LYS A 442 -21.32 3.87 -30.50
N ASN A 443 -21.00 2.61 -30.22
CA ASN A 443 -21.35 1.42 -31.01
C ASN A 443 -22.31 0.47 -30.28
N GLN A 444 -23.06 0.93 -29.28
CA GLN A 444 -23.90 0.12 -28.39
C GLN A 444 -24.83 -0.85 -29.14
N LYS A 445 -25.55 -0.34 -30.17
CA LYS A 445 -26.53 -1.13 -30.92
C LYS A 445 -25.85 -2.28 -31.69
N GLU A 446 -24.69 -2.03 -32.26
CA GLU A 446 -23.94 -3.03 -32.99
C GLU A 446 -23.37 -4.11 -32.08
N LEU A 447 -22.75 -3.69 -30.96
CA LEU A 447 -22.24 -4.59 -29.92
C LEU A 447 -23.36 -5.46 -29.32
N TYR A 448 -24.50 -4.84 -28.98
CA TYR A 448 -25.66 -5.56 -28.48
C TYR A 448 -26.10 -6.64 -29.48
N ASN A 449 -26.31 -6.28 -30.76
CA ASN A 449 -26.75 -7.23 -31.80
C ASN A 449 -25.72 -8.35 -31.99
N LYS A 450 -24.42 -8.01 -31.98
CA LYS A 450 -23.34 -9.01 -32.12
C LYS A 450 -23.39 -10.01 -30.99
N ILE A 451 -23.52 -9.54 -29.73
CA ILE A 451 -23.53 -10.39 -28.54
C ILE A 451 -24.82 -11.25 -28.48
N ILE A 452 -25.98 -10.64 -28.72
CA ILE A 452 -27.24 -11.37 -28.68
C ILE A 452 -27.32 -12.42 -29.80
N ASN A 453 -26.94 -12.06 -31.02
CA ASN A 453 -26.91 -13.01 -32.14
C ASN A 453 -25.92 -14.16 -31.89
N LYS A 454 -24.74 -13.86 -31.35
CA LYS A 454 -23.75 -14.88 -30.97
C LYS A 454 -24.32 -15.89 -29.97
N ASN A 455 -25.01 -15.38 -28.95
CA ASN A 455 -25.45 -16.23 -27.84
C ASN A 455 -26.82 -16.89 -28.04
N PHE A 456 -27.73 -16.34 -28.89
CA PHE A 456 -29.12 -16.75 -28.99
C PHE A 456 -29.59 -17.03 -30.44
N LYS A 457 -28.67 -17.10 -31.44
CA LYS A 457 -29.01 -17.22 -32.86
C LYS A 457 -29.96 -18.37 -33.19
N ASN A 458 -29.98 -19.44 -32.37
CA ASN A 458 -30.85 -20.62 -32.57
C ASN A 458 -32.10 -20.59 -31.67
N GLU A 459 -32.27 -19.59 -30.81
CA GLU A 459 -33.37 -19.51 -29.81
C GLU A 459 -34.40 -18.41 -30.17
N ILE A 460 -34.05 -17.50 -31.10
CA ILE A 460 -34.91 -16.37 -31.51
C ILE A 460 -35.85 -16.77 -32.70
N LEU A 461 -35.83 -18.03 -33.10
CA LEU A 461 -36.69 -18.54 -34.19
C LEU A 461 -37.92 -19.27 -33.72
N ILE A 462 -38.46 -18.98 -32.52
CA ILE A 462 -39.74 -19.46 -32.05
C ILE A 462 -40.65 -18.31 -31.69
#